data_b476f1884886a3b83256beb38d7da47b
#
_entry.id   b476f1884886a3b83256beb38d7da47b
#
_cell.length_a   1.000
_cell.length_b   1.000
_cell.length_c   1.000
_cell.angle_alpha   90.00
_cell.angle_beta   90.00
_cell.angle_gamma   90.00
#
_symmetry.space_group_name_H-M   'P 1'
#
loop_
_entity.id
_entity.type
_entity.pdbx_description
1 polymer ?
#
loop_
_entity_poly.entity_id
_entity_poly.type
_entity_poly.pdbx_seq_one_letter_code
_entity_poly.pdbx_strand_id
1 'polypeptide(L)'
;MTSNYSVRYREYAEAIWEIEEEGIPVIQARIADWLGVSPPSVSEMVRRMADEGLVEVGDRILLTEVGRHLAGVIVRRHRLAERFLADVLKLPWDKVHAEAEVWETTISDQVEAAMWAVLEDPKTCPHGNPIPGAGYKPPSMKPLSGMVIGEKLRLERISEELELDAEMMKYLDEANLRPGAELELTQRDPHGALTVKVYDNPVGVSPFAAERIFAAE
;
A
#
# COMPACT_ATOMS: atom_id res chain seq x y z
N MET A 1 -1.90 -23.24 2.51
CA MET A 1 -2.41 -23.48 1.12
C MET A 1 -1.79 -22.57 0.07
N THR A 2 -1.20 -21.42 0.44
CA THR A 2 -0.52 -20.50 -0.50
C THR A 2 0.79 -21.04 -1.08
N SER A 3 1.42 -22.04 -0.47
CA SER A 3 2.67 -22.68 -0.92
C SER A 3 2.58 -23.39 -2.29
N ASN A 4 1.38 -23.61 -2.81
CA ASN A 4 1.19 -24.31 -4.09
C ASN A 4 1.33 -23.39 -5.32
N TYR A 5 1.29 -22.06 -5.13
CA TYR A 5 1.43 -21.10 -6.21
C TYR A 5 2.85 -20.58 -6.29
N SER A 6 3.36 -20.39 -7.52
CA SER A 6 4.67 -19.79 -7.73
C SER A 6 4.72 -18.34 -7.26
N VAL A 7 5.92 -17.83 -7.01
CA VAL A 7 6.15 -16.44 -6.60
C VAL A 7 5.41 -15.47 -7.55
N ARG A 8 5.50 -15.68 -8.87
CA ARG A 8 4.81 -14.83 -9.85
C ARG A 8 3.28 -14.76 -9.68
N TYR A 9 2.61 -15.87 -9.34
CA TYR A 9 1.16 -15.81 -9.08
C TYR A 9 0.84 -14.94 -7.86
N ARG A 10 1.72 -14.95 -6.86
CA ARG A 10 1.58 -14.15 -5.64
C ARG A 10 1.76 -12.67 -5.94
N GLU A 11 2.86 -12.29 -6.60
CA GLU A 11 3.14 -10.91 -7.02
C GLU A 11 1.97 -10.30 -7.81
N TYR A 12 1.39 -11.06 -8.75
CA TYR A 12 0.25 -10.58 -9.52
C TYR A 12 -1.05 -10.50 -8.70
N ALA A 13 -1.29 -11.45 -7.81
CA ALA A 13 -2.47 -11.42 -6.95
C ALA A 13 -2.41 -10.25 -5.95
N GLU A 14 -1.24 -9.96 -5.42
CA GLU A 14 -0.94 -8.81 -4.59
C GLU A 14 -1.16 -7.49 -5.32
N ALA A 15 -0.50 -7.30 -6.47
CA ALA A 15 -0.67 -6.10 -7.29
C ALA A 15 -2.16 -5.84 -7.66
N ILE A 16 -2.93 -6.89 -7.98
CA ILE A 16 -4.36 -6.76 -8.27
C ILE A 16 -5.11 -6.30 -7.00
N TRP A 17 -4.78 -6.85 -5.84
CA TRP A 17 -5.38 -6.44 -4.56
C TRP A 17 -5.10 -4.97 -4.25
N GLU A 18 -3.84 -4.54 -4.36
CA GLU A 18 -3.40 -3.18 -4.04
C GLU A 18 -4.01 -2.14 -4.97
N ILE A 19 -4.01 -2.41 -6.29
CA ILE A 19 -4.68 -1.53 -7.28
C ILE A 19 -6.19 -1.41 -6.96
N GLU A 20 -6.84 -2.53 -6.59
CA GLU A 20 -8.26 -2.53 -6.21
C GLU A 20 -8.49 -1.74 -4.92
N GLU A 21 -7.61 -1.86 -3.93
CA GLU A 21 -7.68 -1.15 -2.63
C GLU A 21 -7.57 0.37 -2.81
N GLU A 22 -6.82 0.83 -3.81
CA GLU A 22 -6.75 2.25 -4.21
C GLU A 22 -8.00 2.74 -4.95
N GLY A 23 -9.00 1.87 -5.19
CA GLY A 23 -10.19 2.22 -5.94
C GLY A 23 -9.95 2.38 -7.45
N ILE A 24 -8.80 1.96 -7.94
CA ILE A 24 -8.40 2.05 -9.34
C ILE A 24 -8.93 0.84 -10.11
N PRO A 25 -9.54 1.01 -11.30
CA PRO A 25 -9.94 -0.13 -12.13
C PRO A 25 -8.74 -1.00 -12.51
N VAL A 26 -8.76 -2.28 -12.14
CA VAL A 26 -7.70 -3.22 -12.45
C VAL A 26 -7.80 -3.63 -13.91
N ILE A 27 -6.86 -3.16 -14.71
CA ILE A 27 -6.69 -3.51 -16.13
C ILE A 27 -5.26 -3.94 -16.39
N GLN A 28 -5.02 -4.68 -17.50
CA GLN A 28 -3.67 -5.21 -17.78
C GLN A 28 -2.59 -4.14 -17.86
N ALA A 29 -2.92 -2.96 -18.40
CA ALA A 29 -1.96 -1.84 -18.47
C ALA A 29 -1.52 -1.37 -17.06
N ARG A 30 -2.46 -1.28 -16.11
CA ARG A 30 -2.15 -0.90 -14.73
C ARG A 30 -1.27 -1.93 -14.02
N ILE A 31 -1.57 -3.22 -14.22
CA ILE A 31 -0.72 -4.30 -13.67
C ILE A 31 0.68 -4.23 -14.28
N ALA A 32 0.81 -3.92 -15.58
CA ALA A 32 2.10 -3.78 -16.24
C ALA A 32 2.92 -2.63 -15.65
N ASP A 33 2.28 -1.48 -15.45
CA ASP A 33 2.90 -0.29 -14.84
C ASP A 33 3.30 -0.57 -13.39
N TRP A 34 2.42 -1.20 -12.61
CA TRP A 34 2.63 -1.52 -11.19
C TRP A 34 3.82 -2.46 -10.97
N LEU A 35 3.89 -3.53 -11.75
CA LEU A 35 4.94 -4.54 -11.63
C LEU A 35 6.20 -4.25 -12.46
N GLY A 36 6.19 -3.17 -13.26
CA GLY A 36 7.32 -2.85 -14.16
C GLY A 36 7.58 -3.91 -15.23
N VAL A 37 6.52 -4.63 -15.69
CA VAL A 37 6.65 -5.74 -16.64
C VAL A 37 6.00 -5.43 -17.98
N SER A 38 6.36 -6.21 -19.02
CA SER A 38 5.81 -5.99 -20.36
C SER A 38 4.32 -6.38 -20.45
N PRO A 39 3.49 -5.66 -21.26
CA PRO A 39 2.10 -6.02 -21.48
C PRO A 39 1.85 -7.47 -21.94
N PRO A 40 2.68 -8.06 -22.84
CA PRO A 40 2.55 -9.48 -23.19
C PRO A 40 2.72 -10.42 -21.99
N SER A 41 3.65 -10.11 -21.06
CA SER A 41 3.86 -10.91 -19.83
C SER A 41 2.63 -10.86 -18.93
N VAL A 42 2.00 -9.68 -18.81
CA VAL A 42 0.76 -9.51 -18.05
C VAL A 42 -0.37 -10.33 -18.69
N SER A 43 -0.55 -10.19 -20.00
CA SER A 43 -1.61 -10.91 -20.72
C SER A 43 -1.49 -12.44 -20.55
N GLU A 44 -0.27 -12.98 -20.64
CA GLU A 44 -0.03 -14.40 -20.43
C GLU A 44 -0.34 -14.82 -18.99
N MET A 45 0.14 -14.04 -17.99
CA MET A 45 -0.06 -14.38 -16.59
C MET A 45 -1.54 -14.28 -16.18
N VAL A 46 -2.23 -13.22 -16.58
CA VAL A 46 -3.66 -13.04 -16.30
C VAL A 46 -4.47 -14.19 -16.89
N ARG A 47 -4.16 -14.64 -18.12
CA ARG A 47 -4.80 -15.82 -18.70
C ARG A 47 -4.56 -17.08 -17.85
N ARG A 48 -3.32 -17.32 -17.41
CA ARG A 48 -3.00 -18.45 -16.53
C ARG A 48 -3.73 -18.37 -15.20
N MET A 49 -3.79 -17.17 -14.60
CA MET A 49 -4.53 -16.96 -13.36
C MET A 49 -6.03 -17.22 -13.53
N ALA A 50 -6.59 -16.89 -14.69
CA ALA A 50 -7.98 -17.20 -15.00
C ALA A 50 -8.21 -18.71 -15.18
N ASP A 51 -7.30 -19.42 -15.88
CA ASP A 51 -7.34 -20.87 -16.05
C ASP A 51 -7.25 -21.61 -14.68
N GLU A 52 -6.52 -21.03 -13.71
CA GLU A 52 -6.41 -21.54 -12.33
C GLU A 52 -7.56 -21.06 -11.41
N GLY A 53 -8.49 -20.28 -11.93
CA GLY A 53 -9.63 -19.77 -11.16
C GLY A 53 -9.28 -18.71 -10.10
N LEU A 54 -8.16 -18.00 -10.26
CA LEU A 54 -7.72 -16.93 -9.34
C LEU A 54 -8.31 -15.58 -9.70
N VAL A 55 -8.60 -15.34 -10.98
CA VAL A 55 -9.18 -14.09 -11.48
C VAL A 55 -10.29 -14.33 -12.47
N GLU A 56 -11.21 -13.38 -12.54
CA GLU A 56 -12.19 -13.24 -13.59
C GLU A 56 -11.77 -12.08 -14.51
N VAL A 57 -11.80 -12.32 -15.83
CA VAL A 57 -11.40 -11.34 -16.84
C VAL A 57 -12.62 -10.85 -17.60
N GLY A 58 -12.91 -9.56 -17.48
CA GLY A 58 -13.95 -8.83 -18.18
C GLY A 58 -13.46 -7.46 -18.60
N ASP A 59 -14.28 -6.42 -18.45
CA ASP A 59 -13.85 -5.02 -18.59
C ASP A 59 -12.80 -4.63 -17.56
N ARG A 60 -12.77 -5.35 -16.46
CA ARG A 60 -11.77 -5.29 -15.39
C ARG A 60 -11.34 -6.70 -15.03
N ILE A 61 -10.20 -6.81 -14.38
CA ILE A 61 -9.71 -8.05 -13.78
C ILE A 61 -10.13 -8.02 -12.32
N LEU A 62 -10.82 -9.06 -11.87
CA LEU A 62 -11.30 -9.18 -10.50
C LEU A 62 -10.72 -10.45 -9.85
N LEU A 63 -10.28 -10.36 -8.62
CA LEU A 63 -9.91 -11.54 -7.83
C LEU A 63 -11.16 -12.37 -7.53
N THR A 64 -11.10 -13.67 -7.82
CA THR A 64 -12.09 -14.62 -7.29
C THR A 64 -11.96 -14.76 -5.77
N GLU A 65 -12.84 -15.52 -5.13
CA GLU A 65 -12.69 -15.82 -3.70
C GLU A 65 -11.34 -16.51 -3.39
N VAL A 66 -10.91 -17.44 -4.26
CA VAL A 66 -9.62 -18.13 -4.14
C VAL A 66 -8.46 -17.16 -4.34
N GLY A 67 -8.54 -16.33 -5.39
CA GLY A 67 -7.52 -15.30 -5.66
C GLY A 67 -7.43 -14.27 -4.53
N ARG A 68 -8.57 -13.84 -4.01
CA ARG A 68 -8.63 -12.90 -2.88
C ARG A 68 -8.04 -13.50 -1.59
N HIS A 69 -8.28 -14.79 -1.35
CA HIS A 69 -7.64 -15.47 -0.22
C HIS A 69 -6.10 -15.52 -0.40
N LEU A 70 -5.63 -15.85 -1.60
CA LEU A 70 -4.20 -15.88 -1.92
C LEU A 70 -3.56 -14.50 -1.71
N ALA A 71 -4.09 -13.46 -2.34
CA ALA A 71 -3.62 -12.09 -2.22
C ALA A 71 -3.64 -11.60 -0.76
N GLY A 72 -4.75 -11.83 -0.05
CA GLY A 72 -4.90 -11.40 1.33
C GLY A 72 -3.89 -12.03 2.30
N VAL A 73 -3.39 -13.24 2.03
CA VAL A 73 -2.30 -13.84 2.83
C VAL A 73 -0.99 -13.13 2.56
N ILE A 74 -0.69 -12.80 1.32
CA ILE A 74 0.59 -12.16 0.95
C ILE A 74 0.62 -10.72 1.48
N VAL A 75 -0.37 -9.92 1.15
CA VAL A 75 -0.51 -8.54 1.66
C VAL A 75 -0.47 -8.49 3.19
N ARG A 76 -1.09 -9.46 3.87
CA ARG A 76 -1.01 -9.55 5.33
C ARG A 76 0.41 -9.80 5.81
N ARG A 77 1.14 -10.72 5.19
CA ARG A 77 2.54 -11.02 5.54
C ARG A 77 3.45 -9.83 5.27
N HIS A 78 3.28 -9.18 4.14
CA HIS A 78 3.98 -7.96 3.79
C HIS A 78 3.80 -6.89 4.90
N ARG A 79 2.57 -6.50 5.16
CA ARG A 79 2.23 -5.46 6.13
C ARG A 79 2.58 -5.80 7.59
N LEU A 80 2.54 -7.10 7.96
CA LEU A 80 3.06 -7.57 9.25
C LEU A 80 4.58 -7.49 9.30
N ALA A 81 5.27 -7.84 8.21
CA ALA A 81 6.72 -7.70 8.13
C ALA A 81 7.15 -6.25 8.29
N GLU A 82 6.53 -5.32 7.55
CA GLU A 82 6.79 -3.88 7.71
C GLU A 82 6.65 -3.41 9.16
N ARG A 83 5.53 -3.79 9.81
CA ARG A 83 5.28 -3.42 11.20
C ARG A 83 6.32 -4.03 12.13
N PHE A 84 6.70 -5.28 11.93
CA PHE A 84 7.72 -5.95 12.72
C PHE A 84 9.12 -5.34 12.52
N LEU A 85 9.47 -5.02 11.27
CA LEU A 85 10.72 -4.35 10.93
C LEU A 85 10.81 -2.96 11.58
N ALA A 86 9.74 -2.18 11.53
CA ALA A 86 9.70 -0.84 12.14
C ALA A 86 9.66 -0.89 13.67
N ASP A 87 8.71 -1.64 14.24
CA ASP A 87 8.40 -1.55 15.68
C ASP A 87 9.30 -2.43 16.54
N VAL A 88 9.78 -3.57 16.03
CA VAL A 88 10.62 -4.52 16.78
C VAL A 88 12.09 -4.36 16.42
N LEU A 89 12.42 -4.40 15.13
CA LEU A 89 13.81 -4.31 14.66
C LEU A 89 14.33 -2.88 14.52
N LYS A 90 13.43 -1.88 14.58
CA LYS A 90 13.76 -0.45 14.49
C LYS A 90 14.44 -0.06 13.17
N LEU A 91 14.08 -0.71 12.07
CA LEU A 91 14.48 -0.24 10.76
C LEU A 91 13.91 1.16 10.50
N PRO A 92 14.63 2.01 9.73
CA PRO A 92 14.11 3.30 9.29
C PRO A 92 12.78 3.13 8.54
N TRP A 93 11.83 4.02 8.81
CA TRP A 93 10.47 3.96 8.29
C TRP A 93 10.42 3.91 6.75
N ASP A 94 11.32 4.65 6.08
CA ASP A 94 11.45 4.70 4.62
C ASP A 94 12.10 3.43 4.01
N LYS A 95 12.51 2.45 4.81
CA LYS A 95 13.21 1.23 4.37
C LYS A 95 12.43 -0.05 4.58
N VAL A 96 11.36 -0.01 5.39
CA VAL A 96 10.67 -1.24 5.79
C VAL A 96 9.93 -1.91 4.64
N HIS A 97 9.39 -1.15 3.69
CA HIS A 97 8.67 -1.68 2.53
C HIS A 97 9.56 -2.59 1.68
N ALA A 98 10.70 -2.07 1.20
CA ALA A 98 11.61 -2.84 0.37
C ALA A 98 12.17 -4.10 1.05
N GLU A 99 12.32 -4.08 2.37
CA GLU A 99 12.75 -5.27 3.13
C GLU A 99 11.58 -6.24 3.33
N ALA A 100 10.36 -5.75 3.50
CA ALA A 100 9.16 -6.58 3.62
C ALA A 100 8.85 -7.36 2.35
N GLU A 101 9.06 -6.77 1.16
CA GLU A 101 8.96 -7.47 -0.14
C GLU A 101 9.84 -8.73 -0.19
N VAL A 102 11.04 -8.68 0.41
CA VAL A 102 11.93 -9.85 0.49
C VAL A 102 11.37 -10.91 1.45
N TRP A 103 10.76 -10.48 2.56
CA TRP A 103 10.33 -11.38 3.63
C TRP A 103 9.00 -12.07 3.34
N GLU A 104 8.03 -11.40 2.75
CA GLU A 104 6.64 -11.86 2.58
C GLU A 104 6.51 -13.24 1.95
N THR A 105 7.38 -13.55 0.98
CA THR A 105 7.37 -14.83 0.25
C THR A 105 7.90 -16.01 1.08
N THR A 106 8.68 -15.72 2.12
CA THR A 106 9.37 -16.72 2.97
C THR A 106 8.74 -16.89 4.35
N ILE A 107 7.88 -15.97 4.78
CA ILE A 107 7.18 -16.05 6.07
C ILE A 107 6.27 -17.28 6.09
N SER A 108 6.50 -18.18 7.04
CA SER A 108 5.63 -19.34 7.29
C SER A 108 4.43 -18.96 8.16
N ASP A 109 3.40 -19.79 8.17
CA ASP A 109 2.22 -19.58 9.03
C ASP A 109 2.60 -19.48 10.52
N GLN A 110 3.65 -20.18 10.95
CA GLN A 110 4.15 -20.09 12.33
C GLN A 110 4.82 -18.75 12.63
N VAL A 111 5.62 -18.23 11.68
CA VAL A 111 6.27 -16.93 11.82
C VAL A 111 5.24 -15.81 11.77
N GLU A 112 4.28 -15.89 10.85
CA GLU A 112 3.14 -14.97 10.75
C GLU A 112 2.38 -14.87 12.08
N ALA A 113 2.02 -16.03 12.68
CA ALA A 113 1.33 -16.07 13.97
C ALA A 113 2.18 -15.48 15.11
N ALA A 114 3.50 -15.72 15.11
CA ALA A 114 4.41 -15.17 16.10
C ALA A 114 4.56 -13.65 15.97
N MET A 115 4.67 -13.13 14.73
CA MET A 115 4.70 -11.69 14.47
C MET A 115 3.42 -11.01 14.97
N TRP A 116 2.25 -11.62 14.67
CA TRP A 116 0.96 -11.12 15.13
C TRP A 116 0.89 -11.01 16.65
N ALA A 117 1.37 -12.04 17.36
CA ALA A 117 1.39 -12.07 18.82
C ALA A 117 2.34 -11.03 19.43
N VAL A 118 3.55 -10.87 18.83
CA VAL A 118 4.55 -9.89 19.32
C VAL A 118 4.09 -8.45 19.08
N LEU A 119 3.37 -8.21 18.00
CA LEU A 119 2.84 -6.88 17.63
C LEU A 119 1.53 -6.53 18.34
N GLU A 120 1.01 -7.39 19.20
CA GLU A 120 -0.20 -7.15 20.00
C GLU A 120 -1.43 -6.78 19.14
N ASP A 121 -1.70 -7.57 18.12
CA ASP A 121 -2.84 -7.42 17.20
C ASP A 121 -2.82 -6.09 16.40
N PRO A 122 -1.80 -5.87 15.54
CA PRO A 122 -1.64 -4.65 14.77
C PRO A 122 -2.79 -4.48 13.77
N LYS A 123 -3.19 -3.23 13.52
CA LYS A 123 -4.32 -2.94 12.62
C LYS A 123 -3.90 -2.48 11.24
N THR A 124 -2.78 -1.77 11.18
CA THR A 124 -2.21 -1.22 9.94
C THR A 124 -0.72 -1.45 9.88
N CYS A 125 -0.13 -1.40 8.70
CA CYS A 125 1.31 -1.27 8.52
C CYS A 125 1.82 0.12 8.97
N PRO A 126 3.13 0.39 9.01
CA PRO A 126 3.67 1.69 9.40
C PRO A 126 3.25 2.85 8.49
N HIS A 127 2.84 2.56 7.26
CA HIS A 127 2.37 3.53 6.27
C HIS A 127 0.84 3.74 6.32
N GLY A 128 0.14 3.03 7.20
CA GLY A 128 -1.29 3.20 7.46
C GLY A 128 -2.20 2.25 6.67
N ASN A 129 -1.64 1.38 5.81
CA ASN A 129 -2.41 0.42 5.04
C ASN A 129 -2.97 -0.70 5.93
N PRO A 130 -4.29 -1.04 5.82
CA PRO A 130 -4.93 -2.02 6.68
C PRO A 130 -4.32 -3.42 6.55
N ILE A 131 -4.05 -4.10 7.66
CA ILE A 131 -3.57 -5.49 7.64
C ILE A 131 -4.78 -6.42 7.41
N PRO A 132 -4.83 -7.20 6.31
CA PRO A 132 -5.93 -8.12 6.04
C PRO A 132 -6.16 -9.11 7.19
N GLY A 133 -7.40 -9.18 7.67
CA GLY A 133 -7.76 -10.04 8.82
C GLY A 133 -7.70 -9.37 10.19
N ALA A 134 -7.16 -8.15 10.31
CA ALA A 134 -7.11 -7.38 11.56
C ALA A 134 -8.46 -6.86 12.06
N GLY A 135 -9.54 -7.02 11.28
CA GLY A 135 -10.85 -6.47 11.63
C GLY A 135 -10.88 -4.94 11.70
N TYR A 136 -9.88 -4.27 11.15
CA TYR A 136 -9.79 -2.81 11.11
C TYR A 136 -10.70 -2.24 10.01
N LYS A 137 -11.39 -1.16 10.37
CA LYS A 137 -12.14 -0.34 9.42
C LYS A 137 -11.52 1.04 9.42
N PRO A 138 -10.89 1.46 8.31
CA PRO A 138 -10.31 2.79 8.22
C PRO A 138 -11.40 3.87 8.39
N PRO A 139 -11.05 5.04 8.94
CA PRO A 139 -11.95 6.18 8.97
C PRO A 139 -12.28 6.64 7.53
N SER A 140 -13.31 7.48 7.41
CA SER A 140 -13.54 8.16 6.13
C SER A 140 -12.38 9.11 5.86
N MET A 141 -11.64 8.84 4.80
CA MET A 141 -10.45 9.59 4.42
C MET A 141 -10.67 10.29 3.08
N LYS A 142 -9.92 11.33 2.83
CA LYS A 142 -9.78 11.94 1.51
C LYS A 142 -8.31 12.14 1.16
N PRO A 143 -7.96 12.14 -0.14
CA PRO A 143 -6.61 12.47 -0.56
C PRO A 143 -6.29 13.93 -0.22
N LEU A 144 -5.02 14.27 -0.01
CA LEU A 144 -4.59 15.65 0.23
C LEU A 144 -5.00 16.58 -0.90
N SER A 145 -5.09 16.09 -2.14
CA SER A 145 -5.60 16.84 -3.30
C SER A 145 -7.04 17.33 -3.10
N GLY A 146 -7.83 16.68 -2.26
CA GLY A 146 -9.19 17.05 -1.89
C GLY A 146 -9.32 18.02 -0.72
N MET A 147 -8.22 18.41 -0.07
CA MET A 147 -8.25 19.39 1.03
C MET A 147 -8.53 20.80 0.53
N VAL A 148 -9.05 21.64 1.42
CA VAL A 148 -9.19 23.09 1.18
C VAL A 148 -8.17 23.87 2.00
N ILE A 149 -7.77 25.06 1.51
CA ILE A 149 -6.78 25.90 2.21
C ILE A 149 -7.29 26.27 3.61
N GLY A 150 -6.44 26.10 4.61
CA GLY A 150 -6.74 26.32 6.03
C GLY A 150 -7.33 25.09 6.74
N GLU A 151 -7.62 24.01 6.00
CA GLU A 151 -8.12 22.76 6.60
C GLU A 151 -7.00 22.04 7.33
N LYS A 152 -7.36 21.50 8.51
CA LYS A 152 -6.46 20.71 9.35
C LYS A 152 -6.98 19.28 9.42
N LEU A 153 -6.13 18.34 9.08
CA LEU A 153 -6.44 16.91 9.10
C LEU A 153 -5.24 16.14 9.68
N ARG A 154 -5.48 14.90 10.05
CA ARG A 154 -4.44 13.96 10.44
C ARG A 154 -4.15 13.03 9.27
N LEU A 155 -2.88 12.85 8.96
CA LEU A 155 -2.44 11.86 7.97
C LEU A 155 -2.73 10.46 8.50
N GLU A 156 -3.47 9.67 7.74
CA GLU A 156 -3.87 8.32 8.12
C GLU A 156 -3.17 7.24 7.29
N ARG A 157 -2.97 7.50 5.99
CA ARG A 157 -2.44 6.48 5.08
C ARG A 157 -1.64 7.08 3.93
N ILE A 158 -0.59 6.39 3.57
CA ILE A 158 0.16 6.56 2.32
C ILE A 158 -0.12 5.33 1.45
N SER A 159 -0.42 5.51 0.16
CA SER A 159 -0.73 4.39 -0.72
C SER A 159 0.50 3.54 -1.02
N GLU A 160 0.30 2.25 -1.29
CA GLU A 160 1.36 1.32 -1.73
C GLU A 160 2.09 1.85 -2.99
N GLU A 161 1.39 2.52 -3.91
CA GLU A 161 2.02 3.09 -5.11
C GLU A 161 3.09 4.13 -4.79
N LEU A 162 2.96 4.87 -3.66
CA LEU A 162 4.02 5.76 -3.19
C LEU A 162 5.17 5.02 -2.52
N GLU A 163 4.90 3.89 -1.89
CA GLU A 163 5.90 3.09 -1.19
C GLU A 163 6.91 2.44 -2.14
N LEU A 164 6.50 2.23 -3.41
CA LEU A 164 7.38 1.76 -4.49
C LEU A 164 8.46 2.79 -4.89
N ASP A 165 8.30 4.07 -4.52
CA ASP A 165 9.27 5.14 -4.79
C ASP A 165 10.12 5.42 -3.54
N ALA A 166 11.28 4.78 -3.45
CA ALA A 166 12.19 4.89 -2.31
C ALA A 166 12.68 6.32 -2.05
N GLU A 167 12.80 7.16 -3.10
CA GLU A 167 13.22 8.57 -2.93
C GLU A 167 12.05 9.40 -2.37
N MET A 168 10.83 9.13 -2.82
CA MET A 168 9.64 9.75 -2.27
C MET A 168 9.46 9.34 -0.80
N MET A 169 9.58 8.06 -0.47
CA MET A 169 9.47 7.60 0.91
C MET A 169 10.50 8.26 1.83
N LYS A 170 11.74 8.38 1.37
CA LYS A 170 12.78 9.11 2.10
C LYS A 170 12.41 10.58 2.31
N TYR A 171 11.89 11.24 1.28
CA TYR A 171 11.44 12.64 1.37
C TYR A 171 10.30 12.80 2.39
N LEU A 172 9.31 11.92 2.36
CA LEU A 172 8.18 11.94 3.29
C LEU A 172 8.66 11.72 4.74
N ASP A 173 9.62 10.81 4.92
CA ASP A 173 10.24 10.52 6.21
C ASP A 173 10.97 11.73 6.80
N GLU A 174 11.85 12.36 6.01
CA GLU A 174 12.59 13.57 6.40
C GLU A 174 11.65 14.76 6.68
N ALA A 175 10.51 14.83 5.97
CA ALA A 175 9.48 15.84 6.17
C ALA A 175 8.51 15.55 7.33
N ASN A 176 8.66 14.40 8.02
CA ASN A 176 7.71 13.90 9.02
C ASN A 176 6.26 13.76 8.51
N LEU A 177 6.08 13.55 7.21
CA LEU A 177 4.79 13.22 6.61
C LEU A 177 4.52 11.72 6.75
N ARG A 178 4.19 11.29 7.97
CA ARG A 178 3.90 9.90 8.34
C ARG A 178 2.50 9.78 8.93
N PRO A 179 1.87 8.60 8.90
CA PRO A 179 0.61 8.38 9.59
C PRO A 179 0.65 8.86 11.05
N GLY A 180 -0.39 9.59 11.44
CA GLY A 180 -0.49 10.26 12.74
C GLY A 180 -0.03 11.71 12.76
N ALA A 181 0.64 12.22 11.72
CA ALA A 181 1.03 13.63 11.66
C ALA A 181 -0.19 14.53 11.44
N GLU A 182 -0.29 15.59 12.25
CA GLU A 182 -1.24 16.67 12.01
C GLU A 182 -0.69 17.59 10.92
N LEU A 183 -1.53 17.93 9.96
CA LEU A 183 -1.18 18.77 8.84
C LEU A 183 -2.26 19.83 8.55
N GLU A 184 -1.83 20.97 8.04
CA GLU A 184 -2.68 22.06 7.60
C GLU A 184 -2.33 22.41 6.14
N LEU A 185 -3.31 22.41 5.23
CA LEU A 185 -3.08 22.89 3.88
C LEU A 185 -2.98 24.41 3.87
N THR A 186 -1.79 24.94 3.55
CA THR A 186 -1.53 26.40 3.55
C THR A 186 -1.56 27.02 2.17
N GLN A 187 -1.14 26.28 1.14
CA GLN A 187 -1.09 26.78 -0.24
C GLN A 187 -1.39 25.67 -1.24
N ARG A 188 -1.95 26.08 -2.38
CA ARG A 188 -2.11 25.23 -3.57
C ARG A 188 -1.69 26.05 -4.78
N ASP A 189 -0.80 25.52 -5.59
CA ASP A 189 -0.40 26.16 -6.82
C ASP A 189 -1.40 25.85 -7.98
N PRO A 190 -1.34 26.62 -9.09
CA PRO A 190 -2.22 26.38 -10.24
C PRO A 190 -2.06 25.03 -10.92
N HIS A 191 -0.95 24.33 -10.69
CA HIS A 191 -0.64 23.02 -11.29
C HIS A 191 -0.97 21.85 -10.33
N GLY A 192 -1.52 22.16 -9.13
CA GLY A 192 -1.99 21.19 -8.16
C GLY A 192 -0.97 20.78 -7.11
N ALA A 193 0.25 21.30 -7.12
CA ALA A 193 1.18 21.11 -6.02
C ALA A 193 0.67 21.80 -4.75
N LEU A 194 0.89 21.15 -3.61
CA LEU A 194 0.40 21.62 -2.32
C LEU A 194 1.58 22.04 -1.43
N THR A 195 1.34 23.01 -0.54
CA THR A 195 2.18 23.23 0.63
C THR A 195 1.34 22.91 1.85
N VAL A 196 1.77 21.89 2.58
CA VAL A 196 1.18 21.52 3.87
C VAL A 196 2.12 21.92 5.00
N LYS A 197 1.56 22.34 6.11
CA LYS A 197 2.30 22.63 7.33
C LYS A 197 2.24 21.41 8.23
N VAL A 198 3.41 20.87 8.59
CA VAL A 198 3.57 19.71 9.48
C VAL A 198 4.45 20.17 10.65
N TYR A 199 3.94 20.13 11.89
CA TYR A 199 4.66 20.61 13.09
C TYR A 199 5.32 21.97 12.90
N ASP A 200 4.63 22.95 12.31
CA ASP A 200 5.11 24.30 11.98
C ASP A 200 6.08 24.40 10.78
N ASN A 201 6.49 23.31 10.15
CA ASN A 201 7.36 23.33 8.97
C ASN A 201 6.52 23.24 7.69
N PRO A 202 6.78 24.13 6.69
CA PRO A 202 6.14 24.00 5.38
C PRO A 202 6.79 22.84 4.60
N VAL A 203 5.95 21.97 4.03
CA VAL A 203 6.36 20.81 3.23
C VAL A 203 5.65 20.88 1.87
N GLY A 204 6.41 20.76 0.80
CA GLY A 204 5.87 20.69 -0.56
C GLY A 204 5.40 19.28 -0.88
N VAL A 205 4.21 19.15 -1.47
CA VAL A 205 3.66 17.87 -1.91
C VAL A 205 3.32 17.95 -3.38
N SER A 206 3.90 17.08 -4.20
CA SER A 206 3.63 17.02 -5.63
C SER A 206 2.16 16.63 -5.89
N PRO A 207 1.58 16.97 -7.06
CA PRO A 207 0.23 16.53 -7.41
C PRO A 207 0.07 15.00 -7.34
N PHE A 208 1.09 14.28 -7.78
CA PHE A 208 1.12 12.81 -7.72
C PHE A 208 1.01 12.28 -6.29
N ALA A 209 1.84 12.80 -5.38
CA ALA A 209 1.80 12.42 -3.97
C ALA A 209 0.51 12.89 -3.27
N ALA A 210 0.00 14.08 -3.63
CA ALA A 210 -1.23 14.62 -3.04
C ALA A 210 -2.49 13.77 -3.31
N GLU A 211 -2.50 12.99 -4.38
CA GLU A 211 -3.58 12.04 -4.69
C GLU A 211 -3.44 10.72 -3.94
N ARG A 212 -2.26 10.42 -3.38
CA ARG A 212 -1.88 9.12 -2.79
C ARG A 212 -1.58 9.17 -1.30
N ILE A 213 -1.68 10.33 -0.71
CA ILE A 213 -1.60 10.53 0.75
C ILE A 213 -3.01 10.87 1.23
N PHE A 214 -3.51 10.10 2.19
CA PHE A 214 -4.88 10.20 2.69
C PHE A 214 -4.91 10.70 4.12
N ALA A 215 -5.85 11.61 4.40
CA ALA A 215 -6.03 12.22 5.71
C ALA A 215 -7.50 12.19 6.13
N ALA A 216 -7.72 12.21 7.44
CA ALA A 216 -9.03 12.25 8.08
C ALA A 216 -9.08 13.33 9.18
N GLU A 217 -10.30 13.60 9.70
CA GLU A 217 -10.52 14.51 10.85
C GLU A 217 -9.97 13.93 12.16
#